data_0a886a8d42c5a8300bd77a53b1f796e5
#
_entry.id   0a886a8d42c5a8300bd77a53b1f796e5
#
_cell.length_a   1.000
_cell.length_b   1.000
_cell.length_c   1.000
_cell.angle_alpha   90.00
_cell.angle_beta   90.00
_cell.angle_gamma   90.00
#
_symmetry.space_group_name_H-M   'P 1'
#
loop_
_entity.id
_entity.type
_entity.pdbx_description
1 polymer ?
#
loop_
_entity_poly.entity_id
_entity_poly.type
_entity_poly.pdbx_seq_one_letter_code
_entity_poly.pdbx_strand_id
1 'polypeptide(L)'
;VHVPAMHQRYPKAKLYGTARHLSRFPDLPWQKTRTEQPRLHTMFEEDFEFSVPRGVDFVSANENVHFSSVLVLHRASRTIHVDDTLMYVRLPLPMRVLGFRDILLFHPTLRQALEKRKGAGRDFRDWAEELAEGWRDAENLCAAHTTALTAAQNRGASLHDRILVALDKVSGTLR
;
A
#
# COMPACT_ATOMS: atom_id res chain seq x y z
N VAL A 1 1.20 -13.20 7.45
CA VAL A 1 1.05 -14.05 8.64
C VAL A 1 -0.18 -14.97 8.55
N HIS A 2 -1.30 -14.52 7.98
CA HIS A 2 -2.57 -15.25 7.99
C HIS A 2 -2.86 -16.08 6.72
N VAL A 3 -1.96 -16.11 5.73
CA VAL A 3 -2.20 -16.79 4.45
C VAL A 3 -2.46 -18.29 4.61
N PRO A 4 -1.70 -19.06 5.43
CA PRO A 4 -2.00 -20.47 5.67
C PRO A 4 -3.40 -20.71 6.23
N ALA A 5 -3.84 -19.89 7.20
CA ALA A 5 -5.18 -20.00 7.79
C ALA A 5 -6.28 -19.65 6.78
N MET A 6 -6.04 -18.66 5.92
CA MET A 6 -6.97 -18.33 4.82
C MET A 6 -7.07 -19.47 3.81
N HIS A 7 -5.96 -20.09 3.44
CA HIS A 7 -5.98 -21.24 2.54
C HIS A 7 -6.71 -22.44 3.14
N GLN A 8 -6.52 -22.73 4.44
CA GLN A 8 -7.26 -23.78 5.14
C GLN A 8 -8.78 -23.52 5.11
N ARG A 9 -9.19 -22.26 5.28
CA ARG A 9 -10.59 -21.86 5.26
C ARG A 9 -11.22 -21.89 3.86
N TYR A 10 -10.39 -21.57 2.85
CA TYR A 10 -10.83 -21.48 1.44
C TYR A 10 -9.92 -22.30 0.52
N PRO A 11 -9.92 -23.64 0.64
CA PRO A 11 -8.94 -24.50 -0.04
C PRO A 11 -9.06 -24.50 -1.57
N LYS A 12 -10.20 -24.07 -2.10
CA LYS A 12 -10.44 -23.94 -3.55
C LYS A 12 -10.02 -22.58 -4.13
N ALA A 13 -9.70 -21.60 -3.27
CA ALA A 13 -9.26 -20.29 -3.72
C ALA A 13 -7.86 -20.37 -4.32
N LYS A 14 -7.66 -19.71 -5.47
CA LYS A 14 -6.34 -19.55 -6.07
C LYS A 14 -5.53 -18.55 -5.26
N LEU A 15 -4.31 -18.91 -4.90
CA LEU A 15 -3.40 -18.05 -4.15
C LEU A 15 -2.44 -17.33 -5.09
N TYR A 16 -2.49 -16.01 -5.09
CA TYR A 16 -1.50 -15.14 -5.72
C TYR A 16 -0.71 -14.41 -4.64
N GLY A 17 0.58 -14.41 -4.77
CA GLY A 17 1.46 -13.78 -3.79
C GLY A 17 2.62 -13.06 -4.45
N THR A 18 3.29 -12.21 -3.68
CA THR A 18 4.57 -11.61 -4.07
C THR A 18 5.70 -12.62 -3.94
N ALA A 19 6.86 -12.33 -4.52
CA ALA A 19 8.07 -13.14 -4.33
C ALA A 19 8.36 -13.42 -2.85
N ARG A 20 8.12 -12.46 -1.98
CA ARG A 20 8.28 -12.60 -0.51
C ARG A 20 7.31 -13.62 0.09
N HIS A 21 6.04 -13.64 -0.35
CA HIS A 21 5.07 -14.62 0.12
C HIS A 21 5.46 -16.04 -0.28
N LEU A 22 5.91 -16.24 -1.51
CA LEU A 22 6.35 -17.54 -2.02
C LEU A 22 7.57 -18.06 -1.24
N SER A 23 8.53 -17.18 -0.97
CA SER A 23 9.72 -17.54 -0.17
C SER A 23 9.36 -17.90 1.27
N ARG A 24 8.40 -17.19 1.90
CA ARG A 24 8.02 -17.39 3.29
C ARG A 24 7.12 -18.60 3.52
N PHE A 25 6.32 -18.98 2.51
CA PHE A 25 5.36 -20.08 2.59
C PHE A 25 5.47 -20.97 1.34
N PRO A 26 6.62 -21.65 1.13
CA PRO A 26 6.89 -22.39 -0.10
C PRO A 26 5.94 -23.59 -0.32
N ASP A 27 5.35 -24.12 0.76
CA ASP A 27 4.47 -25.29 0.70
C ASP A 27 3.03 -24.97 0.29
N LEU A 28 2.68 -23.69 0.13
CA LEU A 28 1.33 -23.31 -0.31
C LEU A 28 1.21 -23.40 -1.84
N PRO A 29 0.01 -23.73 -2.37
CA PRO A 29 -0.24 -23.92 -3.80
C PRO A 29 -0.34 -22.60 -4.55
N TRP A 30 0.76 -21.83 -4.57
CA TRP A 30 0.83 -20.55 -5.26
C TRP A 30 0.64 -20.67 -6.76
N GLN A 31 -0.08 -19.71 -7.31
CA GLN A 31 -0.12 -19.53 -8.77
C GLN A 31 1.23 -19.02 -9.26
N LYS A 32 1.57 -19.35 -10.51
CA LYS A 32 2.87 -18.97 -11.12
C LYS A 32 3.04 -17.45 -11.29
N THR A 33 1.94 -16.75 -11.56
CA THR A 33 1.96 -15.29 -11.72
C THR A 33 1.93 -14.61 -10.36
N ARG A 34 2.90 -13.73 -10.12
CA ARG A 34 3.03 -12.99 -8.86
C ARG A 34 2.26 -11.68 -8.90
N THR A 35 1.86 -11.19 -7.71
CA THR A 35 1.03 -9.98 -7.58
C THR A 35 1.73 -8.70 -8.03
N GLU A 36 3.06 -8.64 -8.00
CA GLU A 36 3.85 -7.51 -8.49
C GLU A 36 4.07 -7.51 -10.01
N GLN A 37 3.58 -8.52 -10.74
CA GLN A 37 3.81 -8.64 -12.18
C GLN A 37 2.68 -8.01 -13.00
N PRO A 38 3.01 -7.25 -14.08
CA PRO A 38 2.00 -6.64 -14.96
C PRO A 38 1.00 -7.65 -15.52
N ARG A 39 1.44 -8.88 -15.78
CA ARG A 39 0.55 -9.95 -16.26
C ARG A 39 -0.62 -10.23 -15.31
N LEU A 40 -0.38 -10.18 -13.98
CA LEU A 40 -1.46 -10.35 -13.01
C LEU A 40 -2.39 -9.14 -13.06
N HIS A 41 -1.84 -7.95 -13.19
CA HIS A 41 -2.62 -6.72 -13.24
C HIS A 41 -3.64 -6.78 -14.39
N THR A 42 -3.20 -7.19 -15.60
CA THR A 42 -4.09 -7.38 -16.76
C THR A 42 -5.13 -8.50 -16.54
N MET A 43 -4.78 -9.56 -15.80
CA MET A 43 -5.75 -10.64 -15.53
C MET A 43 -6.95 -10.20 -14.69
N PHE A 44 -6.83 -9.13 -13.93
CA PHE A 44 -7.85 -8.65 -12.99
C PHE A 44 -8.23 -7.17 -13.22
N GLU A 45 -7.89 -6.61 -14.39
CA GLU A 45 -8.08 -5.18 -14.68
C GLU A 45 -9.53 -4.71 -14.71
N GLU A 46 -10.49 -5.63 -14.89
CA GLU A 46 -11.93 -5.31 -14.82
C GLU A 46 -12.35 -4.90 -13.41
N ASP A 47 -11.81 -5.56 -12.38
CA ASP A 47 -12.21 -5.35 -10.98
C ASP A 47 -11.20 -4.51 -10.19
N PHE A 48 -9.90 -4.60 -10.56
CA PHE A 48 -8.81 -4.05 -9.77
C PHE A 48 -7.80 -3.27 -10.60
N GLU A 49 -7.27 -2.22 -9.98
CA GLU A 49 -6.02 -1.58 -10.42
C GLU A 49 -4.92 -1.89 -9.42
N PHE A 50 -3.70 -2.06 -9.92
CA PHE A 50 -2.55 -2.40 -9.09
C PHE A 50 -1.48 -1.34 -9.22
N SER A 51 -0.80 -1.05 -8.11
CA SER A 51 0.35 -0.15 -8.08
C SER A 51 1.47 -0.75 -7.25
N VAL A 52 2.67 -0.72 -7.82
CA VAL A 52 3.89 -1.24 -7.18
C VAL A 52 4.83 -0.06 -6.93
N PRO A 53 5.26 0.19 -5.70
CA PRO A 53 6.17 1.30 -5.40
C PRO A 53 7.48 1.21 -6.19
N ARG A 54 7.95 2.35 -6.70
CA ARG A 54 9.24 2.49 -7.38
C ARG A 54 10.26 3.17 -6.46
N GLY A 55 11.54 2.97 -6.76
CA GLY A 55 12.64 3.59 -5.98
C GLY A 55 12.84 2.99 -4.59
N VAL A 56 12.16 1.91 -4.29
CA VAL A 56 12.28 1.16 -3.03
C VAL A 56 12.53 -0.31 -3.31
N ASP A 57 13.31 -0.96 -2.46
CA ASP A 57 13.52 -2.41 -2.53
C ASP A 57 12.18 -3.12 -2.31
N PHE A 58 11.68 -3.82 -3.32
CA PHE A 58 10.42 -4.56 -3.20
C PHE A 58 10.55 -5.73 -2.21
N VAL A 59 11.69 -6.40 -2.21
CA VAL A 59 12.06 -7.38 -1.19
C VAL A 59 13.35 -6.88 -0.55
N SER A 60 13.23 -6.31 0.65
CA SER A 60 14.39 -5.82 1.39
C SER A 60 15.32 -6.96 1.80
N ALA A 61 16.64 -6.72 1.70
CA ALA A 61 17.64 -7.62 2.26
C ALA A 61 17.58 -7.67 3.80
N ASN A 62 17.00 -6.66 4.45
CA ASN A 62 16.74 -6.63 5.88
C ASN A 62 15.29 -7.09 6.13
N GLU A 63 15.13 -8.27 6.73
CA GLU A 63 13.81 -8.85 7.02
C GLU A 63 12.93 -8.00 7.95
N ASN A 64 13.52 -7.09 8.71
CA ASN A 64 12.79 -6.18 9.60
C ASN A 64 12.24 -4.95 8.86
N VAL A 65 12.62 -4.73 7.60
CA VAL A 65 12.10 -3.64 6.78
C VAL A 65 10.88 -4.14 6.00
N HIS A 66 9.72 -3.75 6.49
CA HIS A 66 8.43 -4.03 5.87
C HIS A 66 7.90 -2.71 5.33
N PHE A 67 8.16 -2.39 4.07
CA PHE A 67 7.67 -1.17 3.44
C PHE A 67 6.91 -1.46 2.15
N SER A 68 7.55 -2.20 1.25
CA SER A 68 7.00 -2.39 -0.09
C SER A 68 5.84 -3.39 -0.09
N SER A 69 4.70 -2.94 -0.54
CA SER A 69 3.52 -3.76 -0.80
C SER A 69 2.96 -3.46 -2.19
N VAL A 70 2.22 -4.39 -2.76
CA VAL A 70 1.40 -4.10 -3.93
C VAL A 70 0.12 -3.43 -3.44
N LEU A 71 -0.10 -2.19 -3.86
CA LEU A 71 -1.34 -1.48 -3.57
C LEU A 71 -2.40 -1.91 -4.59
N VAL A 72 -3.64 -2.01 -4.14
CA VAL A 72 -4.76 -2.46 -4.98
C VAL A 72 -5.94 -1.52 -4.80
N LEU A 73 -6.43 -0.95 -5.90
CA LEU A 73 -7.71 -0.24 -5.94
C LEU A 73 -8.79 -1.21 -6.43
N HIS A 74 -9.78 -1.49 -5.59
CA HIS A 74 -11.00 -2.18 -6.01
C HIS A 74 -11.95 -1.14 -6.62
N ARG A 75 -12.18 -1.26 -7.94
CA ARG A 75 -12.89 -0.24 -8.74
C ARG A 75 -14.31 0.00 -8.25
N ALA A 76 -15.09 -1.07 -8.07
CA ALA A 76 -16.51 -0.96 -7.72
C ALA A 76 -16.76 -0.27 -6.38
N SER A 77 -15.90 -0.48 -5.37
CA SER A 77 -16.03 0.16 -4.05
C SER A 77 -15.15 1.40 -3.88
N ARG A 78 -14.35 1.77 -4.88
CA ARG A 78 -13.35 2.85 -4.82
C ARG A 78 -12.46 2.77 -3.59
N THR A 79 -12.06 1.54 -3.25
CA THR A 79 -11.31 1.25 -2.03
C THR A 79 -9.86 0.91 -2.36
N ILE A 80 -8.93 1.68 -1.82
CA ILE A 80 -7.49 1.35 -1.84
C ILE A 80 -7.21 0.35 -0.71
N HIS A 81 -6.62 -0.78 -1.05
CA HIS A 81 -6.07 -1.74 -0.11
C HIS A 81 -4.55 -1.62 -0.13
N VAL A 82 -3.94 -1.44 1.03
CA VAL A 82 -2.50 -1.30 1.19
C VAL A 82 -2.05 -1.99 2.48
N ASP A 83 -0.86 -2.56 2.43
CA ASP A 83 -0.17 -3.06 3.62
C ASP A 83 0.78 -1.97 4.17
N ASP A 84 2.04 -2.26 4.40
CA ASP A 84 2.99 -1.38 5.12
C ASP A 84 3.38 -0.08 4.39
N THR A 85 3.06 0.12 3.11
CA THR A 85 3.48 1.32 2.36
C THR A 85 2.81 2.60 2.87
N LEU A 86 1.51 2.56 3.12
CA LEU A 86 0.71 3.68 3.64
C LEU A 86 0.01 3.28 4.94
N MET A 87 0.06 4.15 5.92
CA MET A 87 -0.59 3.98 7.23
C MET A 87 -1.62 5.08 7.45
N TYR A 88 -2.80 4.69 7.95
CA TYR A 88 -3.80 5.65 8.41
C TYR A 88 -3.93 5.58 9.92
N VAL A 89 -3.56 6.66 10.59
CA VAL A 89 -3.59 6.78 12.04
C VAL A 89 -4.81 7.59 12.45
N ARG A 90 -5.76 6.94 13.09
CA ARG A 90 -6.92 7.58 13.68
C ARG A 90 -6.57 8.11 15.07
N LEU A 91 -6.70 9.43 15.25
CA LEU A 91 -6.38 10.05 16.52
C LEU A 91 -7.46 9.75 17.60
N PRO A 92 -7.09 9.67 18.87
CA PRO A 92 -8.03 9.56 19.98
C PRO A 92 -9.06 10.68 19.97
N LEU A 93 -10.27 10.38 20.46
CA LEU A 93 -11.39 11.34 20.48
C LEU A 93 -11.04 12.70 21.07
N PRO A 94 -10.33 12.83 22.21
CA PRO A 94 -9.98 14.12 22.79
C PRO A 94 -9.16 15.00 21.82
N MET A 95 -8.20 14.43 21.11
CA MET A 95 -7.39 15.17 20.13
C MET A 95 -8.23 15.64 18.96
N ARG A 96 -9.16 14.80 18.49
CA ARG A 96 -10.07 15.14 17.39
C ARG A 96 -11.04 16.26 17.78
N VAL A 97 -11.52 16.27 19.03
CA VAL A 97 -12.35 17.34 19.59
C VAL A 97 -11.58 18.66 19.69
N LEU A 98 -10.26 18.60 19.96
CA LEU A 98 -9.35 19.75 19.94
C LEU A 98 -8.98 20.23 18.53
N GLY A 99 -9.57 19.64 17.47
CA GLY A 99 -9.38 20.05 16.09
C GLY A 99 -8.22 19.35 15.36
N PHE A 100 -7.50 18.43 16.01
CA PHE A 100 -6.50 17.63 15.32
C PHE A 100 -7.15 16.65 14.35
N ARG A 101 -6.53 16.47 13.19
CA ARG A 101 -7.03 15.58 12.13
C ARG A 101 -6.28 14.26 12.12
N ASP A 102 -6.99 13.18 11.78
CA ASP A 102 -6.41 11.88 11.50
C ASP A 102 -5.34 11.99 10.40
N ILE A 103 -4.32 11.17 10.47
CA ILE A 103 -3.09 11.33 9.67
C ILE A 103 -2.95 10.16 8.71
N LEU A 104 -2.75 10.45 7.42
CA LEU A 104 -2.18 9.53 6.46
C LEU A 104 -0.67 9.80 6.35
N LEU A 105 0.13 8.74 6.34
CA LEU A 105 1.58 8.84 6.23
C LEU A 105 2.17 7.62 5.51
N PHE A 106 3.33 7.79 4.89
CA PHE A 106 4.16 6.67 4.47
C PHE A 106 4.83 6.03 5.69
N HIS A 107 4.99 4.70 5.66
CA HIS A 107 5.56 3.97 6.78
C HIS A 107 6.94 4.51 7.16
N PRO A 108 7.29 4.63 8.45
CA PRO A 108 8.55 5.22 8.91
C PRO A 108 9.83 4.52 8.38
N THR A 109 9.71 3.26 7.93
CA THR A 109 10.83 2.52 7.34
C THR A 109 11.16 2.93 5.90
N LEU A 110 10.45 3.90 5.30
CA LEU A 110 10.71 4.38 3.94
C LEU A 110 12.19 4.66 3.68
N ARG A 111 12.85 5.39 4.60
CA ARG A 111 14.29 5.72 4.46
C ARG A 111 15.16 4.47 4.33
N GLN A 112 14.81 3.40 5.03
CA GLN A 112 15.57 2.14 4.99
C GLN A 112 15.22 1.29 3.77
N ALA A 113 14.03 1.51 3.22
CA ALA A 113 13.51 0.80 2.05
C ALA A 113 13.97 1.40 0.73
N LEU A 114 14.43 2.67 0.71
CA LEU A 114 14.93 3.30 -0.52
C LEU A 114 16.09 2.49 -1.11
N GLU A 115 16.02 2.25 -2.41
CA GLU A 115 17.11 1.61 -3.15
C GLU A 115 18.41 2.41 -3.00
N LYS A 116 19.53 1.70 -2.86
CA LYS A 116 20.86 2.33 -2.69
C LYS A 116 21.45 2.79 -4.03
N ARG A 117 20.67 3.57 -4.79
CA ARG A 117 21.09 4.16 -6.06
C ARG A 117 20.69 5.63 -6.15
N LYS A 118 21.41 6.37 -6.98
CA LYS A 118 21.04 7.77 -7.30
C LYS A 118 19.67 7.80 -7.98
N GLY A 119 18.81 8.72 -7.57
CA GLY A 119 17.49 8.93 -8.15
C GLY A 119 16.38 8.07 -7.53
N ALA A 120 16.66 7.12 -6.63
CA ALA A 120 15.65 6.29 -5.99
C ALA A 120 14.54 7.12 -5.31
N GLY A 121 14.90 8.16 -4.58
CA GLY A 121 13.94 9.06 -3.94
C GLY A 121 13.06 9.82 -4.95
N ARG A 122 13.61 10.17 -6.13
CA ARG A 122 12.83 10.77 -7.22
C ARG A 122 11.82 9.75 -7.77
N ASP A 123 12.26 8.55 -8.08
CA ASP A 123 11.40 7.50 -8.61
C ASP A 123 10.25 7.17 -7.66
N PHE A 124 10.53 7.20 -6.34
CA PHE A 124 9.48 7.03 -5.34
C PHE A 124 8.49 8.20 -5.33
N ARG A 125 8.99 9.44 -5.43
CA ARG A 125 8.15 10.64 -5.51
C ARG A 125 7.24 10.59 -6.73
N ASP A 126 7.82 10.35 -7.91
CA ASP A 126 7.09 10.29 -9.17
C ASP A 126 6.01 9.19 -9.11
N TRP A 127 6.33 8.04 -8.53
CA TRP A 127 5.37 6.97 -8.29
C TRP A 127 4.23 7.40 -7.37
N ALA A 128 4.52 8.09 -6.26
CA ALA A 128 3.50 8.50 -5.30
C ALA A 128 2.56 9.59 -5.86
N GLU A 129 3.10 10.50 -6.67
CA GLU A 129 2.33 11.51 -7.40
C GLU A 129 1.42 10.86 -8.46
N GLU A 130 1.95 9.92 -9.25
CA GLU A 130 1.17 9.13 -10.22
C GLU A 130 0.07 8.31 -9.54
N LEU A 131 0.36 7.71 -8.39
CA LEU A 131 -0.62 6.97 -7.58
C LEU A 131 -1.77 7.90 -7.14
N ALA A 132 -1.44 9.06 -6.58
CA ALA A 132 -2.42 10.02 -6.11
C ALA A 132 -3.31 10.50 -7.25
N GLU A 133 -2.71 10.83 -8.40
CA GLU A 133 -3.42 11.32 -9.57
C GLU A 133 -4.26 10.22 -10.24
N GLY A 134 -3.70 9.03 -10.44
CA GLY A 134 -4.38 7.91 -11.08
C GLY A 134 -5.57 7.40 -10.27
N TRP A 135 -5.50 7.47 -8.94
CA TRP A 135 -6.54 7.01 -8.03
C TRP A 135 -7.27 8.16 -7.31
N ARG A 136 -7.35 9.32 -7.93
CA ARG A 136 -7.97 10.52 -7.34
C ARG A 136 -9.43 10.34 -6.92
N ASP A 137 -10.14 9.43 -7.60
CA ASP A 137 -11.53 9.11 -7.32
C ASP A 137 -11.71 8.04 -6.24
N ALA A 138 -10.61 7.58 -5.62
CA ALA A 138 -10.69 6.66 -4.50
C ALA A 138 -11.33 7.34 -3.29
N GLU A 139 -12.27 6.65 -2.66
CA GLU A 139 -13.06 7.19 -1.54
C GLU A 139 -12.68 6.56 -0.21
N ASN A 140 -12.20 5.31 -0.24
CA ASN A 140 -11.93 4.52 0.94
C ASN A 140 -10.48 4.02 0.93
N LEU A 141 -9.91 3.85 2.11
CA LEU A 141 -8.59 3.26 2.31
C LEU A 141 -8.67 2.18 3.39
N CYS A 142 -8.24 0.97 3.07
CA CYS A 142 -8.02 -0.11 4.02
C CYS A 142 -6.50 -0.30 4.19
N ALA A 143 -5.94 0.28 5.25
CA ALA A 143 -4.54 0.11 5.60
C ALA A 143 -4.40 -1.03 6.61
N ALA A 144 -3.69 -2.09 6.23
CA ALA A 144 -3.38 -3.18 7.14
C ALA A 144 -2.59 -2.65 8.35
N HIS A 145 -2.68 -3.33 9.48
CA HIS A 145 -2.02 -2.99 10.75
C HIS A 145 -2.47 -1.69 11.43
N THR A 146 -3.25 -0.82 10.77
CA THR A 146 -3.74 0.42 11.37
C THR A 146 -5.25 0.46 11.41
N THR A 147 -5.90 1.13 10.46
CA THR A 147 -7.36 1.19 10.42
C THR A 147 -7.84 1.56 9.01
N ALA A 148 -9.15 1.47 8.79
CA ALA A 148 -9.77 1.92 7.56
C ALA A 148 -10.21 3.39 7.67
N LEU A 149 -10.06 4.12 6.57
CA LEU A 149 -10.68 5.42 6.33
C LEU A 149 -11.80 5.23 5.32
N THR A 150 -13.03 5.47 5.72
CA THR A 150 -14.18 5.37 4.84
C THR A 150 -14.58 6.73 4.27
N ALA A 151 -15.28 6.74 3.13
CA ALA A 151 -15.81 7.95 2.51
C ALA A 151 -16.60 8.82 3.50
N ALA A 152 -17.42 8.21 4.38
CA ALA A 152 -18.17 8.91 5.40
C ALA A 152 -17.29 9.62 6.45
N GLN A 153 -16.09 9.11 6.70
CA GLN A 153 -15.11 9.66 7.64
C GLN A 153 -14.15 10.65 6.97
N ASN A 154 -14.01 10.55 5.66
CA ASN A 154 -13.07 11.36 4.86
C ASN A 154 -13.63 12.76 4.56
N ARG A 155 -14.18 13.42 5.57
CA ARG A 155 -14.77 14.76 5.42
C ARG A 155 -13.67 15.81 5.26
N GLY A 156 -13.75 16.57 4.17
CA GLY A 156 -12.97 17.80 3.97
C GLY A 156 -11.56 17.63 3.38
N ALA A 157 -11.14 16.43 2.98
CA ALA A 157 -9.94 16.21 2.20
C ALA A 157 -10.05 14.90 1.41
N SER A 158 -9.71 14.91 0.13
CA SER A 158 -9.67 13.70 -0.71
C SER A 158 -8.52 12.78 -0.30
N LEU A 159 -8.57 11.50 -0.70
CA LEU A 159 -7.41 10.60 -0.55
C LEU A 159 -6.23 11.09 -1.37
N HIS A 160 -6.48 11.65 -2.55
CA HIS A 160 -5.48 12.34 -3.37
C HIS A 160 -4.70 13.37 -2.54
N ASP A 161 -5.39 14.34 -1.92
CA ASP A 161 -4.74 15.40 -1.14
C ASP A 161 -3.99 14.84 0.08
N ARG A 162 -4.54 13.80 0.73
CA ARG A 162 -3.91 13.15 1.86
C ARG A 162 -2.62 12.43 1.47
N ILE A 163 -2.57 11.79 0.30
CA ILE A 163 -1.35 11.13 -0.22
C ILE A 163 -0.30 12.19 -0.54
N LEU A 164 -0.67 13.30 -1.18
CA LEU A 164 0.27 14.39 -1.48
C LEU A 164 0.82 15.05 -0.21
N VAL A 165 -0.02 15.27 0.81
CA VAL A 165 0.44 15.75 2.13
C VAL A 165 1.38 14.75 2.81
N ALA A 166 1.12 13.45 2.70
CA ALA A 166 2.01 12.41 3.22
C ALA A 166 3.35 12.41 2.49
N LEU A 167 3.35 12.63 1.17
CA LEU A 167 4.54 12.72 0.34
C LEU A 167 5.39 13.95 0.70
N ASP A 168 4.76 15.09 0.91
CA ASP A 168 5.47 16.32 1.34
C ASP A 168 6.21 16.11 2.67
N LYS A 169 5.58 15.45 3.64
CA LYS A 169 6.22 15.14 4.93
C LYS A 169 7.49 14.30 4.84
N VAL A 170 7.63 13.48 3.81
CA VAL A 170 8.82 12.65 3.60
C VAL A 170 9.80 13.26 2.58
N SER A 171 9.53 14.45 2.08
CA SER A 171 10.33 15.13 1.05
C SER A 171 11.82 15.25 1.41
N GLY A 172 12.14 15.46 2.70
CA GLY A 172 13.50 15.47 3.21
C GLY A 172 14.22 14.12 3.13
N THR A 173 13.49 13.01 3.18
CA THR A 173 14.03 11.64 3.05
C THR A 173 14.33 11.28 1.59
N LEU A 174 13.64 11.91 0.64
CA LEU A 174 13.72 11.62 -0.80
C LEU A 174 14.76 12.44 -1.58
N ARG A 175 15.58 13.23 -0.89
CA ARG A 175 16.64 14.07 -1.47
C ARG A 175 17.90 13.28 -1.80
#